data_fbbce737114dfc861c03f52b4fd06492
#
_entry.id   fbbce737114dfc861c03f52b4fd06492
#
_cell.length_a   1.000
_cell.length_b   1.000
_cell.length_c   1.000
_cell.angle_alpha   90.00
_cell.angle_beta   90.00
_cell.angle_gamma   90.00
#
_symmetry.space_group_name_H-M   'P 1'
#
loop_
_entity.id
_entity.type
_entity.pdbx_description
1 polymer ?
#
loop_
_entity_poly.entity_id
_entity_poly.type
_entity_poly.pdbx_seq_one_letter_code
_entity_poly.pdbx_strand_id
1 'polypeptide(L)'
;MNNYGNRVILTVAPTGSSTPREKCPNLPITPQEIARETYECWKAGASVVHLHVRDDEGNATMAFEKFRESVALIREKCDIVINMTTAGGFGVPDDERILPLDLIPEMATMDAGSMNVKGDFVFHNSVAFLEKLGRRTLELGIRPEIEVMDTGMVYTALRLIQEGYIRTPPHFQIVLGMDNGMAATVENLVYMKNLLPPDATWSAFGVGRGHFPILLTSL
;
A
#
# COMPACT_ATOMS: atom_id res chain seq x y z
N MET A 1 -9.56 20.22 -15.34
CA MET A 1 -9.87 18.86 -15.87
C MET A 1 -8.55 18.16 -16.05
N ASN A 2 -8.31 17.07 -15.32
CA ASN A 2 -7.05 16.33 -15.42
C ASN A 2 -6.93 15.69 -16.80
N ASN A 3 -5.82 15.97 -17.47
CA ASN A 3 -5.57 15.61 -18.89
C ASN A 3 -5.22 14.12 -19.10
N TYR A 4 -5.60 13.22 -18.16
CA TYR A 4 -5.25 11.80 -18.19
C TYR A 4 -6.21 10.95 -19.04
N GLY A 5 -7.26 11.54 -19.60
CA GLY A 5 -8.26 10.82 -20.39
C GLY A 5 -8.99 9.76 -19.54
N ASN A 6 -9.38 8.65 -20.16
CA ASN A 6 -10.04 7.51 -19.50
C ASN A 6 -9.04 6.47 -18.96
N ARG A 7 -7.85 6.89 -18.51
CA ARG A 7 -6.84 5.97 -17.96
C ARG A 7 -7.10 5.71 -16.49
N VAL A 8 -6.94 4.45 -16.09
CA VAL A 8 -7.12 3.95 -14.72
C VAL A 8 -5.77 3.40 -14.24
N ILE A 9 -5.43 3.66 -12.99
CA ILE A 9 -4.30 3.00 -12.32
C ILE A 9 -4.83 1.68 -11.78
N LEU A 10 -4.30 0.57 -12.29
CA LEU A 10 -4.61 -0.76 -11.79
C LEU A 10 -3.45 -1.25 -10.92
N THR A 11 -3.67 -1.30 -9.61
CA THR A 11 -2.72 -1.85 -8.63
C THR A 11 -3.10 -3.28 -8.29
N VAL A 12 -2.11 -4.18 -8.28
CA VAL A 12 -2.27 -5.56 -7.82
C VAL A 12 -1.47 -5.81 -6.56
N ALA A 13 -2.01 -6.62 -5.65
CA ALA A 13 -1.38 -6.99 -4.39
C ALA A 13 -1.37 -8.54 -4.26
N PRO A 14 -0.41 -9.24 -4.89
CA PRO A 14 -0.50 -10.69 -5.05
C PRO A 14 -0.34 -11.47 -3.75
N THR A 15 0.40 -10.96 -2.78
CA THR A 15 0.85 -11.72 -1.60
C THR A 15 0.16 -11.27 -0.31
N GLY A 16 0.22 -9.97 0.01
CA GLY A 16 -0.25 -9.43 1.29
C GLY A 16 0.48 -10.02 2.51
N SER A 17 0.06 -9.61 3.73
CA SER A 17 0.74 -9.99 4.97
C SER A 17 0.01 -11.08 5.79
N SER A 18 -1.30 -11.23 5.67
CA SER A 18 -2.12 -11.95 6.66
C SER A 18 -2.76 -13.25 6.19
N THR A 19 -2.90 -13.46 4.89
CA THR A 19 -3.56 -14.68 4.36
C THR A 19 -2.58 -15.85 4.35
N PRO A 20 -2.87 -16.96 5.03
CA PRO A 20 -2.02 -18.16 4.96
C PRO A 20 -2.34 -18.98 3.70
N ARG A 21 -1.34 -19.77 3.24
CA ARG A 21 -1.47 -20.60 2.03
C ARG A 21 -2.59 -21.65 2.12
N GLU A 22 -2.92 -22.11 3.32
CA GLU A 22 -4.02 -23.07 3.55
C GLU A 22 -5.38 -22.49 3.15
N LYS A 23 -5.54 -21.16 3.25
CA LYS A 23 -6.76 -20.46 2.81
C LYS A 23 -6.71 -20.00 1.36
N CYS A 24 -5.54 -19.89 0.78
CA CYS A 24 -5.31 -19.52 -0.60
C CYS A 24 -4.17 -20.34 -1.19
N PRO A 25 -4.44 -21.58 -1.69
CA PRO A 25 -3.40 -22.51 -2.15
C PRO A 25 -2.46 -21.94 -3.23
N ASN A 26 -2.94 -20.99 -4.02
CA ASN A 26 -2.18 -20.33 -5.09
C ASN A 26 -1.49 -19.02 -4.63
N LEU A 27 -1.49 -18.71 -3.33
CA LEU A 27 -0.84 -17.51 -2.82
C LEU A 27 0.66 -17.56 -3.13
N PRO A 28 1.24 -16.58 -3.86
CA PRO A 28 2.67 -16.52 -4.09
C PRO A 28 3.39 -16.15 -2.79
N ILE A 29 4.39 -16.94 -2.41
CA ILE A 29 5.18 -16.76 -1.17
C ILE A 29 6.64 -16.51 -1.50
N THR A 30 7.23 -17.33 -2.36
CA THR A 30 8.63 -17.18 -2.72
C THR A 30 8.85 -16.00 -3.66
N PRO A 31 10.05 -15.38 -3.67
CA PRO A 31 10.37 -14.29 -4.61
C PRO A 31 10.09 -14.67 -6.08
N GLN A 32 10.33 -15.93 -6.46
CA GLN A 32 10.08 -16.45 -7.81
C GLN A 32 8.58 -16.51 -8.13
N GLU A 33 7.76 -16.97 -7.17
CA GLU A 33 6.30 -17.02 -7.31
C GLU A 33 5.72 -15.60 -7.39
N ILE A 34 6.19 -14.67 -6.53
CA ILE A 34 5.78 -13.28 -6.51
C ILE A 34 6.11 -12.60 -7.85
N ALA A 35 7.34 -12.77 -8.35
CA ALA A 35 7.75 -12.18 -9.62
C ALA A 35 6.98 -12.76 -10.82
N ARG A 36 6.67 -14.05 -10.81
CA ARG A 36 5.86 -14.69 -11.84
C ARG A 36 4.44 -14.14 -11.85
N GLU A 37 3.79 -14.09 -10.68
CA GLU A 37 2.42 -13.61 -10.56
C GLU A 37 2.32 -12.11 -10.91
N THR A 38 3.29 -11.32 -10.47
CA THR A 38 3.40 -9.89 -10.84
C THR A 38 3.49 -9.72 -12.34
N TYR A 39 4.30 -10.53 -13.02
CA TYR A 39 4.45 -10.48 -14.49
C TYR A 39 3.14 -10.84 -15.20
N GLU A 40 2.42 -11.87 -14.75
CA GLU A 40 1.12 -12.24 -15.34
C GLU A 40 0.09 -11.12 -15.15
N CYS A 41 0.06 -10.48 -13.98
CA CYS A 41 -0.79 -9.33 -13.73
C CYS A 41 -0.41 -8.13 -14.61
N TRP A 42 0.88 -7.87 -14.81
CA TRP A 42 1.37 -6.80 -15.69
C TRP A 42 0.93 -7.04 -17.14
N LYS A 43 1.04 -8.26 -17.66
CA LYS A 43 0.53 -8.63 -18.99
C LYS A 43 -0.99 -8.43 -19.11
N ALA A 44 -1.72 -8.60 -18.02
CA ALA A 44 -3.16 -8.36 -17.97
C ALA A 44 -3.54 -6.86 -17.85
N GLY A 45 -2.54 -5.97 -17.74
CA GLY A 45 -2.74 -4.52 -17.73
C GLY A 45 -2.51 -3.83 -16.39
N ALA A 46 -2.03 -4.54 -15.37
CA ALA A 46 -1.63 -3.90 -14.11
C ALA A 46 -0.46 -2.95 -14.34
N SER A 47 -0.52 -1.76 -13.72
CA SER A 47 0.51 -0.73 -13.81
C SER A 47 1.34 -0.59 -12.53
N VAL A 48 0.82 -1.04 -11.40
CA VAL A 48 1.47 -0.99 -10.09
C VAL A 48 1.36 -2.36 -9.41
N VAL A 49 2.43 -2.82 -8.77
CA VAL A 49 2.40 -3.93 -7.80
C VAL A 49 2.63 -3.40 -6.40
N HIS A 50 1.67 -3.64 -5.50
CA HIS A 50 1.84 -3.46 -4.07
C HIS A 50 2.55 -4.70 -3.51
N LEU A 51 3.81 -4.51 -3.14
CA LEU A 51 4.72 -5.61 -2.85
C LEU A 51 4.84 -5.89 -1.35
N HIS A 52 4.38 -7.07 -0.94
CA HIS A 52 4.76 -7.74 0.29
C HIS A 52 5.69 -8.91 -0.02
N VAL A 53 6.48 -9.32 0.97
CA VAL A 53 7.30 -10.53 0.91
C VAL A 53 7.03 -11.42 2.13
N ARG A 54 7.40 -12.68 2.02
CA ARG A 54 7.25 -13.69 3.07
C ARG A 54 8.61 -14.33 3.39
N ASP A 55 8.76 -14.80 4.63
CA ASP A 55 9.88 -15.68 5.01
C ASP A 55 9.71 -17.09 4.42
N ASP A 56 10.66 -17.96 4.71
CA ASP A 56 10.67 -19.33 4.18
C ASP A 56 9.56 -20.20 4.79
N GLU A 57 9.01 -19.81 5.93
CA GLU A 57 7.85 -20.41 6.60
C GLU A 57 6.51 -19.84 6.10
N GLY A 58 6.54 -18.82 5.26
CA GLY A 58 5.37 -18.16 4.69
C GLY A 58 4.76 -17.08 5.58
N ASN A 59 5.45 -16.65 6.65
CA ASN A 59 5.00 -15.52 7.46
C ASN A 59 5.38 -14.19 6.82
N ALA A 60 4.63 -13.13 7.14
CA ALA A 60 4.99 -11.78 6.72
C ALA A 60 6.34 -11.36 7.30
N THR A 61 7.15 -10.68 6.49
CA THR A 61 8.49 -10.23 6.92
C THR A 61 8.86 -8.90 6.28
N MET A 62 9.77 -8.15 6.93
CA MET A 62 10.45 -6.98 6.37
C MET A 62 11.91 -7.27 6.02
N ALA A 63 12.29 -8.54 5.90
CA ALA A 63 13.66 -8.94 5.57
C ALA A 63 14.12 -8.32 4.23
N PHE A 64 15.13 -7.46 4.30
CA PHE A 64 15.71 -6.72 3.17
C PHE A 64 16.05 -7.63 1.98
N GLU A 65 16.66 -8.79 2.26
CA GLU A 65 17.08 -9.74 1.21
C GLU A 65 15.89 -10.32 0.42
N LYS A 66 14.75 -10.57 1.09
CA LYS A 66 13.54 -11.05 0.41
C LYS A 66 12.96 -9.98 -0.52
N PHE A 67 12.96 -8.70 -0.09
CA PHE A 67 12.59 -7.60 -0.96
C PHE A 67 13.58 -7.44 -2.12
N ARG A 68 14.87 -7.45 -1.85
CA ARG A 68 15.93 -7.32 -2.86
C ARG A 68 15.80 -8.37 -3.96
N GLU A 69 15.64 -9.64 -3.59
CA GLU A 69 15.45 -10.74 -4.53
C GLU A 69 14.15 -10.58 -5.34
N SER A 70 13.03 -10.29 -4.67
CA SER A 70 11.73 -10.09 -5.33
C SER A 70 11.77 -8.94 -6.34
N VAL A 71 12.32 -7.79 -5.94
CA VAL A 71 12.48 -6.61 -6.80
C VAL A 71 13.35 -6.94 -8.02
N ALA A 72 14.50 -7.59 -7.82
CA ALA A 72 15.38 -7.98 -8.94
C ALA A 72 14.66 -8.88 -9.94
N LEU A 73 13.97 -9.92 -9.47
CA LEU A 73 13.23 -10.85 -10.33
C LEU A 73 12.04 -10.21 -11.04
N ILE A 74 11.36 -9.23 -10.42
CA ILE A 74 10.28 -8.47 -11.07
C ILE A 74 10.87 -7.61 -12.18
N ARG A 75 11.95 -6.87 -11.91
CA ARG A 75 12.62 -5.98 -12.88
C ARG A 75 13.19 -6.71 -14.09
N GLU A 76 13.61 -7.97 -13.92
CA GLU A 76 14.04 -8.82 -15.06
C GLU A 76 12.89 -9.14 -16.02
N LYS A 77 11.63 -9.08 -15.57
CA LYS A 77 10.46 -9.51 -16.33
C LYS A 77 9.64 -8.38 -16.91
N CYS A 78 9.51 -7.25 -16.20
CA CYS A 78 8.64 -6.14 -16.60
C CYS A 78 9.04 -4.82 -15.91
N ASP A 79 8.49 -3.73 -16.45
CA ASP A 79 8.69 -2.36 -15.98
C ASP A 79 7.53 -1.86 -15.08
N ILE A 80 6.79 -2.79 -14.44
CA ILE A 80 5.71 -2.42 -13.51
C ILE A 80 6.22 -1.51 -12.40
N VAL A 81 5.44 -0.50 -12.02
CA VAL A 81 5.74 0.35 -10.85
C VAL A 81 5.71 -0.49 -9.59
N ILE A 82 6.79 -0.46 -8.81
CA ILE A 82 6.85 -1.15 -7.52
C ILE A 82 6.44 -0.19 -6.41
N ASN A 83 5.38 -0.54 -5.71
CA ASN A 83 4.89 0.11 -4.50
C ASN A 83 5.21 -0.81 -3.32
N MET A 84 6.26 -0.49 -2.58
CA MET A 84 6.76 -1.34 -1.50
C MET A 84 6.01 -1.10 -0.20
N THR A 85 5.54 -2.17 0.44
CA THR A 85 4.93 -2.04 1.77
C THR A 85 5.93 -1.53 2.81
N THR A 86 5.46 -0.72 3.75
CA THR A 86 6.13 -0.40 5.02
C THR A 86 5.40 -1.04 6.22
N ALA A 87 4.50 -2.00 5.96
CA ALA A 87 3.64 -2.67 6.94
C ALA A 87 3.76 -4.19 6.81
N GLY A 88 4.96 -4.73 6.99
CA GLY A 88 5.27 -6.15 6.77
C GLY A 88 4.85 -7.10 7.88
N GLY A 89 3.92 -6.71 8.74
CA GLY A 89 3.47 -7.56 9.83
C GLY A 89 3.35 -6.79 11.15
N PHE A 90 2.90 -7.51 12.18
CA PHE A 90 2.62 -6.92 13.48
C PHE A 90 3.87 -6.88 14.36
N GLY A 91 4.10 -5.75 15.02
CA GLY A 91 5.19 -5.61 15.99
C GLY A 91 6.59 -5.45 15.38
N VAL A 92 6.69 -5.23 14.07
CA VAL A 92 7.97 -4.96 13.41
C VAL A 92 8.45 -3.56 13.82
N PRO A 93 9.73 -3.43 14.25
CA PRO A 93 10.31 -2.12 14.60
C PRO A 93 10.30 -1.15 13.43
N ASP A 94 10.14 0.15 13.72
CA ASP A 94 10.06 1.22 12.71
C ASP A 94 11.26 1.24 11.75
N ASP A 95 12.47 0.99 12.26
CA ASP A 95 13.71 0.97 11.44
C ASP A 95 13.71 -0.19 10.43
N GLU A 96 13.23 -1.35 10.86
CA GLU A 96 13.10 -2.51 9.97
C GLU A 96 12.04 -2.29 8.88
N ARG A 97 10.96 -1.57 9.21
CA ARG A 97 9.90 -1.21 8.25
C ARG A 97 10.39 -0.27 7.15
N ILE A 98 11.36 0.59 7.45
CA ILE A 98 11.91 1.58 6.52
C ILE A 98 13.08 1.02 5.70
N LEU A 99 13.82 0.04 6.23
CA LEU A 99 15.03 -0.48 5.62
C LEU A 99 14.87 -0.92 4.14
N PRO A 100 13.79 -1.59 3.71
CA PRO A 100 13.61 -1.97 2.32
C PRO A 100 13.54 -0.80 1.34
N LEU A 101 13.26 0.43 1.80
CA LEU A 101 13.25 1.62 0.94
C LEU A 101 14.64 1.96 0.36
N ASP A 102 15.72 1.40 0.91
CA ASP A 102 17.08 1.52 0.37
C ASP A 102 17.22 0.86 -1.01
N LEU A 103 16.25 0.05 -1.43
CA LEU A 103 16.13 -0.48 -2.79
C LEU A 103 15.57 0.56 -3.80
N ILE A 104 15.17 1.72 -3.32
CA ILE A 104 14.68 2.87 -4.10
C ILE A 104 13.53 2.47 -5.06
N PRO A 105 12.40 1.94 -4.54
CA PRO A 105 11.22 1.70 -5.36
C PRO A 105 10.60 3.02 -5.83
N GLU A 106 9.73 2.99 -6.83
CA GLU A 106 9.02 4.19 -7.28
C GLU A 106 8.03 4.69 -6.24
N MET A 107 7.39 3.76 -5.52
CA MET A 107 6.39 4.06 -4.49
C MET A 107 6.61 3.23 -3.23
N ALA A 108 6.11 3.73 -2.11
CA ALA A 108 6.04 2.99 -0.86
C ALA A 108 4.79 3.39 -0.07
N THR A 109 4.21 2.46 0.69
CA THR A 109 3.02 2.76 1.47
C THR A 109 3.34 3.61 2.70
N MET A 110 2.35 4.40 3.11
CA MET A 110 2.33 5.19 4.32
C MET A 110 0.93 5.10 4.94
N ASP A 111 0.72 4.16 5.85
CA ASP A 111 -0.54 4.07 6.60
C ASP A 111 -0.65 5.26 7.54
N ALA A 112 -1.57 6.19 7.27
CA ALA A 112 -1.54 7.55 7.84
C ALA A 112 -2.03 7.65 9.30
N GLY A 113 -2.04 6.55 10.05
CA GLY A 113 -2.39 6.53 11.46
C GLY A 113 -2.42 5.14 12.08
N SER A 114 -2.43 5.10 13.39
CA SER A 114 -2.59 3.85 14.14
C SER A 114 -4.06 3.44 14.18
N MET A 115 -4.33 2.13 14.15
CA MET A 115 -5.69 1.61 14.26
C MET A 115 -5.72 0.31 15.06
N ASN A 116 -6.86 0.06 15.73
CA ASN A 116 -7.13 -1.24 16.29
C ASN A 116 -7.37 -2.23 15.15
N VAL A 117 -6.73 -3.38 15.21
CA VAL A 117 -6.97 -4.50 14.30
C VAL A 117 -7.64 -5.62 15.11
N LYS A 118 -7.96 -6.72 14.50
CA LYS A 118 -8.66 -7.82 15.10
C LYS A 118 -7.99 -8.31 16.41
N GLY A 119 -8.77 -8.48 17.46
CA GLY A 119 -8.31 -8.88 18.78
C GLY A 119 -7.69 -7.71 19.55
N ASP A 120 -6.66 -7.98 20.33
CA ASP A 120 -5.97 -6.99 21.19
C ASP A 120 -4.83 -6.27 20.45
N PHE A 121 -4.81 -6.36 19.13
CA PHE A 121 -3.70 -5.87 18.34
C PHE A 121 -3.96 -4.44 17.83
N VAL A 122 -2.97 -3.56 18.06
CA VAL A 122 -2.92 -2.22 17.49
C VAL A 122 -1.87 -2.18 16.38
N PHE A 123 -2.29 -1.87 15.17
CA PHE A 123 -1.37 -1.52 14.10
C PHE A 123 -0.85 -0.11 14.36
N HIS A 124 0.42 -0.02 14.74
CA HIS A 124 1.00 1.20 15.28
C HIS A 124 1.71 2.01 14.20
N ASN A 125 1.20 3.21 13.93
CA ASN A 125 1.81 4.21 13.05
C ASN A 125 1.78 5.55 13.78
N SER A 126 2.79 5.77 14.64
CA SER A 126 2.89 7.02 15.39
C SER A 126 3.19 8.20 14.47
N VAL A 127 2.82 9.41 14.89
CA VAL A 127 3.16 10.63 14.16
C VAL A 127 4.67 10.74 13.92
N ALA A 128 5.48 10.40 14.92
CA ALA A 128 6.93 10.41 14.80
C ALA A 128 7.45 9.43 13.73
N PHE A 129 6.85 8.24 13.64
CA PHE A 129 7.14 7.28 12.57
C PHE A 129 6.76 7.83 11.19
N LEU A 130 5.57 8.42 11.06
CA LEU A 130 5.10 8.98 9.79
C LEU A 130 5.98 10.13 9.31
N GLU A 131 6.43 11.00 10.21
CA GLU A 131 7.39 12.06 9.88
C GLU A 131 8.76 11.50 9.46
N LYS A 132 9.24 10.46 10.14
CA LYS A 132 10.49 9.77 9.79
C LYS A 132 10.39 9.13 8.41
N LEU A 133 9.30 8.40 8.15
CA LEU A 133 9.00 7.77 6.86
C LEU A 133 8.87 8.82 5.76
N GLY A 134 8.16 9.92 6.02
CA GLY A 134 8.03 11.04 5.09
C GLY A 134 9.39 11.63 4.70
N ARG A 135 10.25 11.94 5.67
CA ARG A 135 11.61 12.40 5.40
C ARG A 135 12.39 11.40 4.55
N ARG A 136 12.33 10.11 4.89
CA ARG A 136 13.07 9.08 4.15
C ARG A 136 12.59 8.95 2.70
N THR A 137 11.28 9.00 2.45
CA THR A 137 10.75 8.96 1.09
C THR A 137 11.13 10.20 0.28
N LEU A 138 11.19 11.38 0.89
CA LEU A 138 11.67 12.61 0.24
C LEU A 138 13.16 12.51 -0.12
N GLU A 139 14.02 12.05 0.80
CA GLU A 139 15.45 11.87 0.58
C GLU A 139 15.73 10.92 -0.60
N LEU A 140 14.98 9.84 -0.70
CA LEU A 140 15.16 8.82 -1.73
C LEU A 140 14.40 9.11 -3.03
N GLY A 141 13.58 10.16 -3.06
CA GLY A 141 12.74 10.49 -4.21
C GLY A 141 11.56 9.53 -4.44
N ILE A 142 11.23 8.71 -3.45
CA ILE A 142 10.12 7.75 -3.47
C ILE A 142 8.79 8.50 -3.30
N ARG A 143 7.74 8.07 -4.03
CA ARG A 143 6.39 8.61 -3.85
C ARG A 143 5.62 7.81 -2.80
N PRO A 144 5.18 8.42 -1.69
CA PRO A 144 4.28 7.74 -0.76
C PRO A 144 2.92 7.43 -1.41
N GLU A 145 2.42 6.20 -1.22
CA GLU A 145 1.01 5.87 -1.31
C GLU A 145 0.41 6.00 0.09
N ILE A 146 -0.43 7.00 0.27
CA ILE A 146 -0.99 7.35 1.58
C ILE A 146 -2.23 6.50 1.81
N GLU A 147 -2.12 5.45 2.63
CA GLU A 147 -3.25 4.60 2.98
C GLU A 147 -4.08 5.22 4.11
N VAL A 148 -5.39 5.34 3.87
CA VAL A 148 -6.34 5.94 4.80
C VAL A 148 -7.54 5.01 5.01
N MET A 149 -7.79 4.61 6.25
CA MET A 149 -8.88 3.71 6.67
C MET A 149 -10.02 4.46 7.36
N ASP A 150 -9.79 5.72 7.72
CA ASP A 150 -10.77 6.61 8.32
C ASP A 150 -10.44 8.09 8.05
N THR A 151 -11.34 8.97 8.48
CA THR A 151 -11.21 10.42 8.27
C THR A 151 -10.08 11.06 9.07
N GLY A 152 -9.75 10.54 10.26
CA GLY A 152 -8.65 11.03 11.07
C GLY A 152 -7.32 10.83 10.37
N MET A 153 -7.15 9.70 9.65
CA MET A 153 -5.98 9.43 8.84
C MET A 153 -5.86 10.40 7.65
N VAL A 154 -6.99 10.80 7.02
CA VAL A 154 -6.95 11.83 5.98
C VAL A 154 -6.42 13.14 6.54
N TYR A 155 -6.92 13.60 7.69
CA TYR A 155 -6.45 14.85 8.31
C TYR A 155 -4.99 14.77 8.75
N THR A 156 -4.53 13.62 9.25
CA THR A 156 -3.11 13.38 9.54
C THR A 156 -2.25 13.54 8.28
N ALA A 157 -2.67 12.93 7.18
CA ALA A 157 -1.97 13.05 5.90
C ALA A 157 -1.94 14.50 5.38
N LEU A 158 -3.06 15.22 5.45
CA LEU A 158 -3.14 16.62 5.05
C LEU A 158 -2.18 17.51 5.87
N ARG A 159 -2.07 17.27 7.17
CA ARG A 159 -1.09 17.94 8.01
C ARG A 159 0.35 17.64 7.58
N LEU A 160 0.69 16.36 7.34
CA LEU A 160 2.03 15.96 6.88
C LEU A 160 2.38 16.57 5.52
N ILE A 161 1.41 16.73 4.62
CA ILE A 161 1.57 17.44 3.35
C ILE A 161 1.87 18.91 3.61
N GLN A 162 1.08 19.57 4.46
CA GLN A 162 1.26 20.99 4.79
C GLN A 162 2.60 21.28 5.47
N GLU A 163 3.07 20.36 6.31
CA GLU A 163 4.37 20.45 7.01
C GLU A 163 5.56 20.05 6.12
N GLY A 164 5.31 19.61 4.88
CA GLY A 164 6.36 19.29 3.89
C GLY A 164 6.99 17.92 4.05
N TYR A 165 6.37 16.99 4.79
CA TYR A 165 6.83 15.59 4.88
C TYR A 165 6.39 14.74 3.69
N ILE A 166 5.39 15.17 2.94
CA ILE A 166 4.87 14.47 1.76
C ILE A 166 4.88 15.43 0.58
N ARG A 167 5.50 15.00 -0.52
CA ARG A 167 5.54 15.79 -1.78
C ARG A 167 4.18 15.85 -2.46
N THR A 168 3.90 16.98 -3.11
CA THR A 168 2.68 17.16 -3.92
C THR A 168 2.96 16.98 -5.42
N PRO A 169 1.94 16.62 -6.23
CA PRO A 169 0.61 16.19 -5.81
C PRO A 169 0.67 14.83 -5.10
N PRO A 170 -0.14 14.60 -4.03
CA PRO A 170 -0.13 13.35 -3.28
C PRO A 170 -0.88 12.21 -4.01
N HIS A 171 -0.58 10.98 -3.63
CA HIS A 171 -1.35 9.79 -4.04
C HIS A 171 -1.96 9.12 -2.80
N PHE A 172 -3.27 8.93 -2.81
CA PHE A 172 -4.01 8.30 -1.72
C PHE A 172 -4.53 6.91 -2.11
N GLN A 173 -4.55 6.01 -1.13
CA GLN A 173 -5.25 4.74 -1.21
C GLN A 173 -6.35 4.71 -0.14
N ILE A 174 -7.62 4.72 -0.54
CA ILE A 174 -8.76 4.63 0.38
C ILE A 174 -9.05 3.15 0.65
N VAL A 175 -8.90 2.73 1.90
CA VAL A 175 -9.12 1.34 2.33
C VAL A 175 -10.36 1.28 3.21
N LEU A 176 -11.39 0.57 2.77
CA LEU A 176 -12.68 0.47 3.48
C LEU A 176 -13.00 -0.98 3.86
N GLY A 177 -13.67 -1.15 5.00
CA GLY A 177 -14.11 -2.46 5.48
C GLY A 177 -13.08 -3.23 6.29
N MET A 178 -12.00 -2.57 6.72
CA MET A 178 -11.13 -3.09 7.78
C MET A 178 -11.89 -3.16 9.10
N ASP A 179 -11.59 -4.17 9.92
CA ASP A 179 -12.12 -4.23 11.29
C ASP A 179 -11.73 -2.94 12.04
N ASN A 180 -12.70 -2.29 12.68
CA ASN A 180 -12.57 -1.00 13.38
C ASN A 180 -12.23 0.22 12.50
N GLY A 181 -12.23 0.08 11.19
CA GLY A 181 -12.18 1.19 10.22
C GLY A 181 -13.57 1.57 9.71
N MET A 182 -13.61 2.43 8.69
CA MET A 182 -14.87 2.78 8.02
C MET A 182 -15.41 1.61 7.20
N ALA A 183 -16.75 1.42 7.23
CA ALA A 183 -17.41 0.37 6.48
C ALA A 183 -17.22 0.56 4.96
N ALA A 184 -17.11 -0.56 4.22
CA ALA A 184 -17.00 -0.56 2.76
C ALA A 184 -18.34 -0.28 2.10
N THR A 185 -18.77 0.99 2.11
CA THR A 185 -19.97 1.48 1.43
C THR A 185 -19.62 2.57 0.42
N VAL A 186 -20.48 2.74 -0.58
CA VAL A 186 -20.31 3.78 -1.61
C VAL A 186 -20.32 5.18 -1.00
N GLU A 187 -21.19 5.40 0.00
CA GLU A 187 -21.30 6.68 0.71
C GLU A 187 -19.98 7.04 1.41
N ASN A 188 -19.36 6.07 2.09
CA ASN A 188 -18.07 6.26 2.76
C ASN A 188 -16.95 6.52 1.74
N LEU A 189 -16.94 5.82 0.61
CA LEU A 189 -15.97 6.08 -0.45
C LEU A 189 -16.09 7.51 -0.98
N VAL A 190 -17.30 7.93 -1.34
CA VAL A 190 -17.56 9.29 -1.84
C VAL A 190 -17.20 10.34 -0.80
N TYR A 191 -17.54 10.10 0.47
CA TYR A 191 -17.21 11.00 1.56
C TYR A 191 -15.68 11.15 1.73
N MET A 192 -14.95 10.04 1.81
CA MET A 192 -13.48 10.05 1.95
C MET A 192 -12.81 10.73 0.75
N LYS A 193 -13.24 10.39 -0.47
CA LYS A 193 -12.72 10.98 -1.70
C LYS A 193 -12.90 12.51 -1.73
N ASN A 194 -14.02 13.02 -1.23
CA ASN A 194 -14.30 14.46 -1.21
C ASN A 194 -13.44 15.25 -0.19
N LEU A 195 -12.77 14.56 0.75
CA LEU A 195 -11.80 15.17 1.66
C LEU A 195 -10.41 15.32 1.05
N LEU A 196 -10.12 14.62 -0.05
CA LEU A 196 -8.79 14.64 -0.67
C LEU A 196 -8.53 15.96 -1.40
N PRO A 197 -7.26 16.41 -1.46
CA PRO A 197 -6.88 17.57 -2.26
C PRO A 197 -7.30 17.42 -3.73
N PRO A 198 -7.69 18.51 -4.40
CA PRO A 198 -8.21 18.45 -5.78
C PRO A 198 -7.17 18.00 -6.82
N ASP A 199 -5.89 18.12 -6.52
CA ASP A 199 -4.77 17.68 -7.34
C ASP A 199 -4.26 16.27 -6.98
N ALA A 200 -4.83 15.64 -5.94
CA ALA A 200 -4.49 14.29 -5.56
C ALA A 200 -4.90 13.26 -6.63
N THR A 201 -4.02 12.29 -6.88
CA THR A 201 -4.44 11.03 -7.49
C THR A 201 -4.88 10.08 -6.38
N TRP A 202 -5.77 9.14 -6.70
CA TRP A 202 -6.26 8.20 -5.69
C TRP A 202 -6.67 6.87 -6.29
N SER A 203 -6.63 5.85 -5.46
CA SER A 203 -7.18 4.52 -5.69
C SER A 203 -8.02 4.11 -4.49
N ALA A 204 -8.81 3.05 -4.60
CA ALA A 204 -9.58 2.53 -3.50
C ALA A 204 -9.80 1.03 -3.61
N PHE A 205 -9.89 0.36 -2.47
CA PHE A 205 -10.38 -1.01 -2.40
C PHE A 205 -11.20 -1.24 -1.12
N GLY A 206 -12.04 -2.27 -1.16
CA GLY A 206 -12.76 -2.75 0.01
C GLY A 206 -12.20 -4.07 0.51
N VAL A 207 -12.24 -4.30 1.81
CA VAL A 207 -11.83 -5.58 2.41
C VAL A 207 -13.00 -6.58 2.38
N GLY A 208 -12.68 -7.85 2.13
CA GLY A 208 -13.65 -8.93 2.13
C GLY A 208 -14.78 -8.73 1.10
N ARG A 209 -16.03 -8.78 1.57
CA ARG A 209 -17.22 -8.64 0.68
C ARG A 209 -17.36 -7.27 0.05
N GLY A 210 -16.71 -6.25 0.62
CA GLY A 210 -16.69 -4.88 0.08
C GLY A 210 -15.76 -4.68 -1.12
N HIS A 211 -14.89 -5.66 -1.44
CA HIS A 211 -13.85 -5.48 -2.46
C HIS A 211 -14.42 -5.04 -3.81
N PHE A 212 -15.24 -5.87 -4.43
CA PHE A 212 -15.80 -5.56 -5.76
C PHE A 212 -16.70 -4.31 -5.79
N PRO A 213 -17.65 -4.11 -4.83
CA PRO A 213 -18.43 -2.88 -4.81
C PRO A 213 -17.58 -1.60 -4.76
N ILE A 214 -16.57 -1.55 -3.90
CA ILE A 214 -15.70 -0.38 -3.78
C ILE A 214 -14.83 -0.22 -5.02
N LEU A 215 -14.21 -1.31 -5.51
CA LEU A 215 -13.37 -1.28 -6.70
C LEU A 215 -14.15 -0.76 -7.93
N LEU A 216 -15.34 -1.29 -8.18
CA LEU A 216 -16.16 -0.86 -9.32
C LEU A 216 -16.68 0.57 -9.18
N THR A 217 -16.90 1.06 -7.95
CA THR A 217 -17.33 2.45 -7.72
C THR A 217 -16.16 3.44 -7.89
N SER A 218 -14.92 3.00 -7.71
CA SER A 218 -13.74 3.84 -7.87
C SER A 218 -13.34 4.10 -9.32
N LEU A 219 -13.90 3.37 -10.28
CA LEU A 219 -13.73 3.55 -11.73
C LEU A 219 -14.56 4.73 -12.27
#